data_90ec86bacb024b4960a64dc32fcc96fe
#
_entry.id   90ec86bacb024b4960a64dc32fcc96fe
#
_cell.length_a   1.000
_cell.length_b   1.000
_cell.length_c   1.000
_cell.angle_alpha   90.00
_cell.angle_beta   90.00
_cell.angle_gamma   90.00
#
_symmetry.space_group_name_H-M   'P 1'
#
loop_
_entity.id
_entity.type
_entity.pdbx_description
1 polymer ?
#
loop_
_entity_poly.entity_id
_entity_poly.type
_entity_poly.pdbx_seq_one_letter_code
_entity_poly.pdbx_strand_id
1 'polypeptide(L)'
;MLRRRDEQTIGRIAALADPVRRALYFFVARAPGDVSRDQAARGVAIARPLAAFHLDKLVAQGLLEASYRRLSRRRGPGAGRPAKLYRRARLQVDVSLPPRQYELAARLFAATLAAAAPAATRTRLRRSARTLGTALGRDARGRAGRRPPITTVLQDCGYEPFRADDGTIRLHNCPFDALARDFRPLMCGANQALLAGVVAGLGLTRCAAVLDPQPGLCCVALKQAR
;
A
#
# COMPACT_ATOMS: atom_id res chain seq x y z
N MET A 1 -22.63 7.62 21.60
CA MET A 1 -23.20 6.73 20.58
C MET A 1 -22.24 6.68 19.40
N LEU A 2 -21.62 5.55 19.09
CA LEU A 2 -20.73 5.36 17.92
C LEU A 2 -21.56 5.58 16.65
N ARG A 3 -20.97 6.27 15.65
CA ARG A 3 -21.65 6.42 14.36
C ARG A 3 -21.64 5.08 13.63
N ARG A 4 -22.66 4.75 12.84
CA ARG A 4 -22.74 3.50 12.03
C ARG A 4 -21.44 3.22 11.23
N ARG A 5 -20.78 4.27 10.79
CA ARG A 5 -19.50 4.18 10.07
C ARG A 5 -18.37 3.64 10.96
N ASP A 6 -18.36 4.03 12.22
CA ASP A 6 -17.32 3.58 13.18
C ASP A 6 -17.53 2.11 13.55
N GLU A 7 -18.78 1.67 13.72
CA GLU A 7 -19.12 0.26 13.97
C GLU A 7 -18.69 -0.65 12.82
N GLN A 8 -18.97 -0.24 11.56
CA GLN A 8 -18.52 -0.98 10.39
C GLN A 8 -16.99 -1.04 10.30
N THR A 9 -16.31 0.06 10.60
CA THR A 9 -14.84 0.13 10.57
C THR A 9 -14.22 -0.76 11.63
N ILE A 10 -14.77 -0.75 12.85
CA ILE A 10 -14.36 -1.66 13.94
C ILE A 10 -14.61 -3.12 13.55
N GLY A 11 -15.77 -3.42 12.95
CA GLY A 11 -16.07 -4.77 12.47
C GLY A 11 -15.10 -5.30 11.42
N ARG A 12 -14.64 -4.44 10.51
CA ARG A 12 -13.60 -4.77 9.53
C ARG A 12 -12.26 -5.10 10.17
N ILE A 13 -11.85 -4.32 11.16
CA ILE A 13 -10.61 -4.56 11.90
C ILE A 13 -10.74 -5.84 12.74
N ALA A 14 -11.87 -6.02 13.41
CA ALA A 14 -12.16 -7.22 14.19
C ALA A 14 -12.15 -8.49 13.32
N ALA A 15 -12.54 -8.40 12.05
CA ALA A 15 -12.43 -9.53 11.14
C ALA A 15 -10.98 -10.01 10.95
N LEU A 16 -9.98 -9.14 11.08
CA LEU A 16 -8.56 -9.46 11.00
C LEU A 16 -7.94 -9.91 12.34
N ALA A 17 -8.71 -9.94 13.43
CA ALA A 17 -8.28 -10.50 14.71
C ALA A 17 -8.01 -12.02 14.59
N ASP A 18 -8.82 -12.73 13.80
CA ASP A 18 -8.61 -14.14 13.49
C ASP A 18 -7.31 -14.33 12.69
N PRO A 19 -6.36 -15.17 13.15
CA PRO A 19 -5.05 -15.32 12.54
C PRO A 19 -5.10 -15.91 11.12
N VAL A 20 -6.04 -16.81 10.85
CA VAL A 20 -6.20 -17.44 9.53
C VAL A 20 -6.74 -16.41 8.52
N ARG A 21 -7.78 -15.64 8.90
CA ARG A 21 -8.30 -14.56 8.05
C ARG A 21 -7.25 -13.50 7.78
N ARG A 22 -6.49 -13.12 8.80
CA ARG A 22 -5.41 -12.15 8.66
C ARG A 22 -4.33 -12.64 7.69
N ALA A 23 -3.90 -13.90 7.81
CA ALA A 23 -2.94 -14.50 6.90
C ALA A 23 -3.46 -14.53 5.44
N LEU A 24 -4.71 -14.94 5.23
CA LEU A 24 -5.36 -14.95 3.92
C LEU A 24 -5.48 -13.53 3.34
N TYR A 25 -5.88 -12.55 4.14
CA TYR A 25 -5.95 -11.15 3.70
C TYR A 25 -4.59 -10.67 3.18
N PHE A 26 -3.51 -10.84 3.95
CA PHE A 26 -2.19 -10.41 3.53
C PHE A 26 -1.64 -11.20 2.34
N PHE A 27 -1.97 -12.48 2.23
CA PHE A 27 -1.61 -13.27 1.06
C PHE A 27 -2.24 -12.69 -0.22
N VAL A 28 -3.55 -12.42 -0.19
CA VAL A 28 -4.27 -11.82 -1.32
C VAL A 28 -3.80 -10.38 -1.58
N ALA A 29 -3.60 -9.58 -0.54
CA ALA A 29 -3.20 -8.18 -0.66
C ALA A 29 -1.81 -7.99 -1.30
N ARG A 30 -0.90 -8.95 -1.12
CA ARG A 30 0.47 -8.94 -1.67
C ARG A 30 0.58 -9.58 -3.04
N ALA A 31 -0.46 -10.26 -3.50
CA ALA A 31 -0.44 -10.91 -4.80
C ALA A 31 -0.45 -9.86 -5.94
N PRO A 32 0.31 -10.07 -7.02
CA PRO A 32 0.36 -9.16 -8.17
C PRO A 32 -0.93 -9.16 -9.00
N GLY A 33 -1.86 -10.05 -8.71
CA GLY A 33 -3.14 -10.19 -9.42
C GLY A 33 -4.18 -10.92 -8.60
N ASP A 34 -5.28 -11.30 -9.26
CA ASP A 34 -6.39 -12.03 -8.63
C ASP A 34 -5.95 -13.42 -8.14
N VAL A 35 -6.36 -13.80 -6.95
CA VAL A 35 -6.00 -15.05 -6.27
C VAL A 35 -7.20 -15.98 -6.21
N SER A 36 -7.04 -17.24 -6.62
CA SER A 36 -8.06 -18.29 -6.47
C SER A 36 -8.07 -18.88 -5.04
N ARG A 37 -9.16 -19.57 -4.68
CA ARG A 37 -9.26 -20.29 -3.41
C ARG A 37 -8.13 -21.30 -3.21
N ASP A 38 -7.76 -22.00 -4.27
CA ASP A 38 -6.71 -23.03 -4.22
C ASP A 38 -5.32 -22.41 -4.00
N GLN A 39 -5.03 -21.29 -4.65
CA GLN A 39 -3.78 -20.55 -4.43
C GLN A 39 -3.70 -20.01 -3.00
N ALA A 40 -4.79 -19.42 -2.48
CA ALA A 40 -4.84 -18.91 -1.12
C ALA A 40 -4.71 -20.03 -0.08
N ALA A 41 -5.39 -21.16 -0.28
CA ALA A 41 -5.31 -22.33 0.60
C ALA A 41 -3.89 -22.89 0.69
N ARG A 42 -3.22 -23.07 -0.46
CA ARG A 42 -1.82 -23.50 -0.51
C ARG A 42 -0.87 -22.47 0.09
N GLY A 43 -1.07 -21.17 -0.22
CA GLY A 43 -0.19 -20.10 0.26
C GLY A 43 -0.22 -19.88 1.77
N VAL A 44 -1.32 -20.26 2.43
CA VAL A 44 -1.50 -20.16 3.89
C VAL A 44 -1.43 -21.54 4.59
N ALA A 45 -1.21 -22.61 3.81
CA ALA A 45 -1.11 -23.99 4.30
C ALA A 45 -2.35 -24.46 5.10
N ILE A 46 -3.56 -24.19 4.57
CA ILE A 46 -4.84 -24.59 5.16
C ILE A 46 -5.72 -25.35 4.18
N ALA A 47 -6.76 -26.04 4.69
CA ALA A 47 -7.72 -26.73 3.85
C ALA A 47 -8.52 -25.76 2.97
N ARG A 48 -8.78 -26.13 1.70
CA ARG A 48 -9.53 -25.32 0.73
C ARG A 48 -10.91 -24.87 1.22
N PRO A 49 -11.74 -25.71 1.88
CA PRO A 49 -13.03 -25.26 2.43
C PRO A 49 -12.88 -24.16 3.48
N LEU A 50 -11.88 -24.26 4.34
CA LEU A 50 -11.58 -23.26 5.38
C LEU A 50 -11.12 -21.95 4.73
N ALA A 51 -10.26 -22.01 3.73
CA ALA A 51 -9.84 -20.84 2.96
C ALA A 51 -11.06 -20.17 2.29
N ALA A 52 -11.95 -20.94 1.67
CA ALA A 52 -13.16 -20.41 1.04
C ALA A 52 -14.05 -19.67 2.04
N PHE A 53 -14.30 -20.27 3.21
CA PHE A 53 -15.09 -19.67 4.29
C PHE A 53 -14.51 -18.32 4.75
N HIS A 54 -13.21 -18.28 5.04
CA HIS A 54 -12.57 -17.05 5.53
C HIS A 54 -12.44 -15.98 4.44
N LEU A 55 -12.16 -16.34 3.18
CA LEU A 55 -12.14 -15.41 2.06
C LEU A 55 -13.52 -14.79 1.81
N ASP A 56 -14.58 -15.59 1.88
CA ASP A 56 -15.95 -15.07 1.71
C ASP A 56 -16.37 -14.16 2.87
N LYS A 57 -15.89 -14.41 4.10
CA LYS A 57 -16.05 -13.49 5.24
C LYS A 57 -15.32 -12.17 5.02
N LEU A 58 -14.10 -12.19 4.46
CA LEU A 58 -13.35 -10.97 4.12
C LEU A 58 -14.05 -10.15 3.02
N VAL A 59 -14.67 -10.82 2.04
CA VAL A 59 -15.50 -10.16 1.03
C VAL A 59 -16.75 -9.53 1.65
N ALA A 60 -17.43 -10.23 2.55
CA ALA A 60 -18.60 -9.72 3.26
C ALA A 60 -18.28 -8.48 4.10
N GLN A 61 -17.07 -8.37 4.64
CA GLN A 61 -16.57 -7.19 5.35
C GLN A 61 -16.04 -6.09 4.41
N GLY A 62 -16.02 -6.31 3.09
CA GLY A 62 -15.50 -5.37 2.11
C GLY A 62 -13.98 -5.18 2.15
N LEU A 63 -13.24 -6.09 2.79
CA LEU A 63 -11.78 -6.08 2.82
C LEU A 63 -11.18 -6.69 1.55
N LEU A 64 -11.89 -7.63 0.94
CA LEU A 64 -11.59 -8.21 -0.36
C LEU A 64 -12.75 -7.98 -1.33
N GLU A 65 -12.44 -7.97 -2.61
CA GLU A 65 -13.42 -8.05 -3.72
C GLU A 65 -13.35 -9.43 -4.34
N ALA A 66 -14.49 -9.93 -4.82
CA ALA A 66 -14.57 -11.18 -5.55
C ALA A 66 -14.97 -10.94 -7.00
N SER A 67 -14.32 -11.65 -7.91
CA SER A 67 -14.66 -11.71 -9.32
C SER A 67 -14.80 -13.16 -9.78
N TYR A 68 -15.43 -13.38 -10.93
CA TYR A 68 -15.60 -14.71 -11.49
C TYR A 68 -14.98 -14.75 -12.88
N ARG A 69 -13.98 -15.60 -13.09
CA ARG A 69 -13.29 -15.74 -14.36
C ARG A 69 -12.99 -17.20 -14.67
N ARG A 70 -13.14 -17.59 -15.94
CA ARG A 70 -12.67 -18.90 -16.41
C ARG A 70 -11.14 -18.88 -16.47
N LEU A 71 -10.50 -19.84 -15.81
CA LEU A 71 -9.05 -20.01 -15.82
C LEU A 71 -8.57 -20.86 -16.99
N SER A 72 -9.47 -21.70 -17.57
CA SER A 72 -9.17 -22.50 -18.75
C SER A 72 -9.48 -21.73 -20.04
N ARG A 73 -8.68 -21.95 -21.09
CA ARG A 73 -8.96 -21.46 -22.45
C ARG A 73 -10.07 -22.23 -23.17
N ARG A 74 -10.59 -23.32 -22.58
CA ARG A 74 -11.67 -24.15 -23.17
C ARG A 74 -12.97 -23.35 -23.19
N ARG A 75 -13.64 -23.33 -24.35
CA ARG A 75 -14.96 -22.73 -24.58
C ARG A 75 -15.96 -23.81 -24.92
N GLY A 76 -17.25 -23.63 -24.56
CA GLY A 76 -18.35 -24.57 -24.89
C GLY A 76 -18.77 -25.45 -23.72
N PRO A 77 -19.67 -26.46 -24.00
CA PRO A 77 -20.12 -27.43 -23.01
C PRO A 77 -18.92 -28.19 -22.43
N GLY A 78 -18.84 -28.30 -21.10
CA GLY A 78 -17.68 -28.92 -20.41
C GLY A 78 -16.50 -28.01 -20.08
N ALA A 79 -16.55 -26.70 -20.38
CA ALA A 79 -15.50 -25.75 -20.05
C ALA A 79 -15.33 -25.45 -18.56
N GLY A 80 -16.19 -26.01 -17.68
CA GLY A 80 -16.18 -25.85 -16.24
C GLY A 80 -16.81 -24.54 -15.75
N ARG A 81 -17.15 -24.48 -14.46
CA ARG A 81 -17.70 -23.28 -13.81
C ARG A 81 -16.61 -22.22 -13.67
N PRO A 82 -16.91 -20.91 -13.87
CA PRO A 82 -15.97 -19.85 -13.59
C PRO A 82 -15.41 -19.93 -12.16
N ALA A 83 -14.11 -19.80 -12.02
CA ALA A 83 -13.45 -19.76 -10.72
C ALA A 83 -13.72 -18.43 -10.03
N LYS A 84 -14.03 -18.46 -8.73
CA LYS A 84 -14.10 -17.28 -7.88
C LYS A 84 -12.69 -16.86 -7.52
N LEU A 85 -12.36 -15.63 -7.84
CA LEU A 85 -11.07 -14.99 -7.61
C LEU A 85 -11.22 -13.85 -6.63
N TYR A 86 -10.18 -13.57 -5.87
CA TYR A 86 -10.18 -12.56 -4.83
C TYR A 86 -9.02 -11.58 -5.05
N ARG A 87 -9.26 -10.31 -4.76
CA ARG A 87 -8.25 -9.26 -4.73
C ARG A 87 -8.50 -8.31 -3.56
N ARG A 88 -7.50 -7.54 -3.18
CA ARG A 88 -7.67 -6.49 -2.17
C ARG A 88 -8.69 -5.45 -2.64
N ALA A 89 -9.65 -5.11 -1.77
CA ALA A 89 -10.58 -4.02 -2.04
C ALA A 89 -9.85 -2.67 -2.00
N ARG A 90 -10.31 -1.71 -2.80
CA ARG A 90 -9.83 -0.32 -2.78
C ARG A 90 -10.48 0.44 -1.61
N LEU A 91 -10.20 -0.02 -0.41
CA LEU A 91 -10.75 0.53 0.83
C LEU A 91 -9.62 0.90 1.76
N GLN A 92 -9.66 2.13 2.28
CA GLN A 92 -8.87 2.54 3.43
C GLN A 92 -9.72 2.40 4.69
N VAL A 93 -9.15 1.80 5.74
CA VAL A 93 -9.79 1.60 7.04
C VAL A 93 -8.93 2.28 8.09
N ASP A 94 -9.42 3.36 8.66
CA ASP A 94 -8.77 4.11 9.73
C ASP A 94 -9.63 4.12 10.98
N VAL A 95 -9.02 3.88 12.14
CA VAL A 95 -9.63 4.04 13.46
C VAL A 95 -8.78 4.97 14.30
N SER A 96 -9.44 5.98 14.86
CA SER A 96 -8.83 6.86 15.84
C SER A 96 -9.72 6.98 17.06
N LEU A 97 -9.20 6.66 18.24
CA LEU A 97 -9.90 6.77 19.51
C LEU A 97 -9.11 7.67 20.48
N PRO A 98 -9.64 8.82 20.90
CA PRO A 98 -10.87 9.47 20.38
C PRO A 98 -10.71 9.91 18.92
N PRO A 99 -11.81 10.16 18.19
CA PRO A 99 -11.79 10.56 16.77
C PRO A 99 -10.88 11.78 16.54
N ARG A 100 -9.98 11.69 15.56
CA ARG A 100 -9.08 12.78 15.13
C ARG A 100 -9.30 13.04 13.63
N GLN A 101 -9.14 14.31 13.22
CA GLN A 101 -9.38 14.75 11.84
C GLN A 101 -8.06 15.21 11.17
N TYR A 102 -7.00 14.42 11.33
CA TYR A 102 -5.69 14.78 10.76
C TYR A 102 -5.69 14.82 9.22
N GLU A 103 -6.50 13.97 8.57
CA GLU A 103 -6.66 14.01 7.11
C GLU A 103 -7.31 15.33 6.67
N LEU A 104 -8.35 15.81 7.39
CA LEU A 104 -8.98 17.10 7.08
C LEU A 104 -8.00 18.26 7.23
N ALA A 105 -7.20 18.29 8.29
CA ALA A 105 -6.16 19.29 8.49
C ALA A 105 -5.10 19.24 7.37
N ALA A 106 -4.66 18.02 7.01
CA ALA A 106 -3.70 17.83 5.92
C ALA A 106 -4.25 18.29 4.57
N ARG A 107 -5.54 18.04 4.29
CA ARG A 107 -6.23 18.52 3.06
C ARG A 107 -6.29 20.05 3.03
N LEU A 108 -6.58 20.70 4.15
CA LEU A 108 -6.59 22.17 4.25
C LEU A 108 -5.21 22.74 3.92
N PHE A 109 -4.14 22.22 4.52
CA PHE A 109 -2.78 22.66 4.23
C PHE A 109 -2.38 22.38 2.78
N ALA A 110 -2.74 21.20 2.24
CA ALA A 110 -2.44 20.84 0.85
C ALA A 110 -3.17 21.76 -0.14
N ALA A 111 -4.44 22.09 0.11
CA ALA A 111 -5.23 23.01 -0.72
C ALA A 111 -4.61 24.42 -0.72
N THR A 112 -4.25 24.93 0.47
CA THR A 112 -3.60 26.24 0.58
C THR A 112 -2.26 26.29 -0.17
N LEU A 113 -1.44 25.26 0.00
CA LEU A 113 -0.15 25.16 -0.70
C LEU A 113 -0.32 24.98 -2.22
N ALA A 114 -1.33 24.25 -2.68
CA ALA A 114 -1.58 24.02 -4.09
C ALA A 114 -2.10 25.29 -4.80
N ALA A 115 -2.96 26.05 -4.15
CA ALA A 115 -3.59 27.24 -4.73
C ALA A 115 -2.65 28.46 -4.79
N ALA A 116 -1.83 28.67 -3.76
CA ALA A 116 -1.08 29.92 -3.59
C ALA A 116 0.45 29.73 -3.57
N ALA A 117 0.97 28.51 -3.75
CA ALA A 117 2.38 28.26 -3.51
C ALA A 117 3.26 28.68 -4.68
N PRO A 118 4.11 29.73 -4.55
CA PRO A 118 5.19 29.99 -5.47
C PRO A 118 6.10 28.76 -5.64
N ALA A 119 6.87 28.70 -6.73
CA ALA A 119 7.85 27.64 -6.96
C ALA A 119 8.81 27.45 -5.76
N ALA A 120 9.17 28.55 -5.09
CA ALA A 120 9.97 28.53 -3.88
C ALA A 120 9.35 27.73 -2.73
N THR A 121 8.03 27.82 -2.53
CA THR A 121 7.33 27.06 -1.46
C THR A 121 7.31 25.57 -1.75
N ARG A 122 7.06 25.18 -3.02
CA ARG A 122 7.15 23.77 -3.44
C ARG A 122 8.57 23.22 -3.27
N THR A 123 9.58 24.02 -3.56
CA THR A 123 10.99 23.66 -3.34
C THR A 123 11.30 23.49 -1.84
N ARG A 124 10.78 24.36 -0.99
CA ARG A 124 10.92 24.21 0.49
C ARG A 124 10.24 22.94 0.98
N LEU A 125 9.03 22.62 0.53
CA LEU A 125 8.33 21.38 0.89
C LEU A 125 9.16 20.15 0.52
N ARG A 126 9.69 20.10 -0.71
CA ARG A 126 10.57 18.99 -1.14
C ARG A 126 11.84 18.90 -0.30
N ARG A 127 12.45 20.03 0.06
CA ARG A 127 13.64 20.08 0.92
C ARG A 127 13.31 19.51 2.31
N SER A 128 12.21 19.96 2.93
CA SER A 128 11.76 19.44 4.23
C SER A 128 11.45 17.95 4.19
N ALA A 129 10.77 17.48 3.14
CA ALA A 129 10.49 16.07 2.92
C ALA A 129 11.79 15.25 2.80
N ARG A 130 12.78 15.75 2.05
CA ARG A 130 14.09 15.10 1.92
C ARG A 130 14.84 15.06 3.25
N THR A 131 14.84 16.13 4.03
CA THR A 131 15.45 16.17 5.37
C THR A 131 14.83 15.15 6.30
N LEU A 132 13.48 15.09 6.35
CA LEU A 132 12.75 14.11 7.14
C LEU A 132 13.09 12.67 6.69
N GLY A 133 13.08 12.41 5.39
CA GLY A 133 13.46 11.10 4.86
C GLY A 133 14.89 10.71 5.24
N THR A 134 15.82 11.66 5.21
CA THR A 134 17.22 11.41 5.61
C THR A 134 17.31 11.04 7.10
N ALA A 135 16.56 11.70 7.95
CA ALA A 135 16.47 11.35 9.37
C ALA A 135 15.91 9.92 9.55
N LEU A 136 14.79 9.61 8.91
CA LEU A 136 14.19 8.25 8.97
C LEU A 136 15.16 7.15 8.53
N GLY A 137 15.90 7.38 7.44
CA GLY A 137 16.91 6.43 6.96
C GLY A 137 18.08 6.24 7.92
N ARG A 138 18.57 7.33 8.54
CA ARG A 138 19.63 7.30 9.56
C ARG A 138 19.17 6.56 10.81
N ASP A 139 17.99 6.87 11.29
CA ASP A 139 17.40 6.24 12.48
C ASP A 139 17.20 4.73 12.28
N ALA A 140 16.70 4.32 11.11
CA ALA A 140 16.56 2.91 10.76
C ALA A 140 17.91 2.20 10.77
N ARG A 141 18.96 2.83 10.23
CA ARG A 141 20.33 2.32 10.24
C ARG A 141 20.91 2.23 11.65
N GLY A 142 20.67 3.25 12.50
CA GLY A 142 21.14 3.28 13.89
C GLY A 142 20.49 2.18 14.74
N ARG A 143 19.16 2.00 14.64
CA ARG A 143 18.44 0.97 15.39
C ARG A 143 18.84 -0.45 15.04
N ALA A 144 19.18 -0.72 13.79
CA ALA A 144 19.50 -2.06 13.33
C ALA A 144 20.97 -2.49 13.58
N GLY A 145 21.84 -1.58 14.03
CA GLY A 145 23.30 -1.84 14.17
C GLY A 145 24.03 -2.17 12.86
N ARG A 146 23.27 -2.39 11.78
CA ARG A 146 23.72 -2.65 10.41
C ARG A 146 22.75 -1.98 9.44
N ARG A 147 23.09 -1.90 8.15
CA ARG A 147 22.17 -1.37 7.14
C ARG A 147 20.99 -2.32 6.95
N PRO A 148 19.77 -1.92 7.31
CA PRO A 148 18.58 -2.74 7.05
C PRO A 148 18.27 -2.76 5.54
N PRO A 149 17.53 -3.80 5.05
CA PRO A 149 16.98 -3.79 3.71
C PRO A 149 16.07 -2.56 3.53
N ILE A 150 16.19 -1.87 2.39
CA ILE A 150 15.35 -0.70 2.12
C ILE A 150 13.86 -1.04 2.12
N THR A 151 13.50 -2.26 1.68
CA THR A 151 12.11 -2.74 1.71
C THR A 151 11.51 -2.75 3.11
N THR A 152 12.29 -3.13 4.13
CA THR A 152 11.86 -3.08 5.54
C THR A 152 11.59 -1.64 5.97
N VAL A 153 12.51 -0.71 5.67
CA VAL A 153 12.33 0.71 6.02
C VAL A 153 11.12 1.31 5.32
N LEU A 154 10.88 0.94 4.07
CA LEU A 154 9.68 1.36 3.34
C LEU A 154 8.40 0.82 3.97
N GLN A 155 8.40 -0.44 4.43
CA GLN A 155 7.27 -1.05 5.14
C GLN A 155 6.98 -0.31 6.46
N ASP A 156 8.01 0.03 7.23
CA ASP A 156 7.87 0.82 8.46
C ASP A 156 7.31 2.23 8.21
N CYS A 157 7.55 2.79 7.00
CA CYS A 157 6.96 4.04 6.53
C CYS A 157 5.56 3.88 5.92
N GLY A 158 4.95 2.70 5.97
CA GLY A 158 3.59 2.43 5.49
C GLY A 158 3.48 2.14 3.99
N TYR A 159 4.59 1.91 3.28
CA TYR A 159 4.57 1.44 1.89
C TYR A 159 4.48 -0.08 1.82
N GLU A 160 4.09 -0.59 0.65
CA GLU A 160 4.09 -2.02 0.33
C GLU A 160 5.06 -2.28 -0.83
N PRO A 161 6.38 -2.37 -0.55
CA PRO A 161 7.39 -2.54 -1.59
C PRO A 161 7.40 -3.97 -2.14
N PHE A 162 7.63 -4.07 -3.45
CA PHE A 162 7.94 -5.32 -4.14
C PHE A 162 9.02 -5.07 -5.19
N ARG A 163 9.74 -6.13 -5.57
CA ARG A 163 10.74 -6.05 -6.64
C ARG A 163 10.11 -6.51 -7.94
N ALA A 164 10.15 -5.67 -8.95
CA ALA A 164 9.77 -6.00 -10.31
C ALA A 164 10.89 -6.79 -11.02
N ASP A 165 10.56 -7.43 -12.16
CA ASP A 165 11.51 -8.26 -12.92
C ASP A 165 12.72 -7.49 -13.44
N ASP A 166 12.58 -6.17 -13.68
CA ASP A 166 13.66 -5.26 -14.05
C ASP A 166 14.56 -4.82 -12.86
N GLY A 167 14.33 -5.39 -11.68
CA GLY A 167 15.04 -5.05 -10.45
C GLY A 167 14.58 -3.75 -9.77
N THR A 168 13.64 -3.01 -10.36
CA THR A 168 13.02 -1.81 -9.77
C THR A 168 12.22 -2.19 -8.52
N ILE A 169 12.36 -1.44 -7.44
CA ILE A 169 11.47 -1.55 -6.29
C ILE A 169 10.27 -0.64 -6.54
N ARG A 170 9.09 -1.23 -6.69
CA ARG A 170 7.81 -0.58 -6.84
C ARG A 170 6.99 -0.71 -5.55
N LEU A 171 5.94 0.08 -5.43
CA LEU A 171 5.15 0.21 -4.21
C LEU A 171 3.68 0.00 -4.55
N HIS A 172 3.05 -1.06 -4.01
CA HIS A 172 1.63 -1.37 -4.25
C HIS A 172 0.70 -0.31 -3.67
N ASN A 173 1.13 0.40 -2.62
CA ASN A 173 0.35 1.49 -2.04
C ASN A 173 1.18 2.76 -1.88
N CYS A 174 0.48 3.86 -1.70
CA CYS A 174 1.06 5.16 -1.32
C CYS A 174 0.45 5.60 0.02
N PRO A 175 1.24 5.83 1.09
CA PRO A 175 0.72 6.33 2.36
C PRO A 175 0.00 7.69 2.24
N PHE A 176 0.26 8.41 1.15
CA PHE A 176 -0.35 9.70 0.84
C PHE A 176 -1.47 9.63 -0.20
N ASP A 177 -2.00 8.42 -0.52
CA ASP A 177 -2.95 8.23 -1.62
C ASP A 177 -4.17 9.15 -1.51
N ALA A 178 -4.73 9.29 -0.31
CA ALA A 178 -5.89 10.15 -0.07
C ALA A 178 -5.67 11.62 -0.46
N LEU A 179 -4.45 12.15 -0.23
CA LEU A 179 -4.07 13.50 -0.64
C LEU A 179 -3.59 13.56 -2.10
N ALA A 180 -2.93 12.51 -2.56
CA ALA A 180 -2.37 12.46 -3.90
C ALA A 180 -3.46 12.40 -5.00
N ARG A 181 -4.69 11.99 -4.68
CA ARG A 181 -5.83 12.03 -5.60
C ARG A 181 -6.14 13.46 -6.06
N ASP A 182 -6.16 14.40 -5.11
CA ASP A 182 -6.56 15.78 -5.36
C ASP A 182 -5.34 16.70 -5.61
N PHE A 183 -4.17 16.39 -5.04
CA PHE A 183 -2.97 17.22 -5.06
C PHE A 183 -1.74 16.49 -5.62
N ARG A 184 -1.92 15.70 -6.69
CA ARG A 184 -0.88 14.82 -7.24
C ARG A 184 0.49 15.48 -7.47
N PRO A 185 0.62 16.63 -8.18
CA PRO A 185 1.92 17.24 -8.43
C PRO A 185 2.66 17.63 -7.15
N LEU A 186 1.92 18.10 -6.14
CA LEU A 186 2.45 18.51 -4.85
C LEU A 186 2.91 17.28 -4.05
N MET A 187 2.01 16.30 -3.89
CA MET A 187 2.22 15.15 -3.03
C MET A 187 3.21 14.15 -3.62
N CYS A 188 3.15 13.85 -4.92
CA CYS A 188 4.10 12.92 -5.54
C CYS A 188 5.52 13.51 -5.56
N GLY A 189 5.67 14.82 -5.76
CA GLY A 189 6.97 15.48 -5.69
C GLY A 189 7.57 15.50 -4.28
N ALA A 190 6.74 15.72 -3.25
CA ALA A 190 7.16 15.65 -1.85
C ALA A 190 7.51 14.19 -1.47
N ASN A 191 6.72 13.23 -1.89
CA ASN A 191 6.96 11.81 -1.67
C ASN A 191 8.27 11.32 -2.32
N GLN A 192 8.53 11.72 -3.56
CA GLN A 192 9.81 11.43 -4.21
C GLN A 192 10.99 11.98 -3.41
N ALA A 193 10.90 13.23 -2.94
CA ALA A 193 11.95 13.85 -2.15
C ALA A 193 12.13 13.14 -0.79
N LEU A 194 11.04 12.71 -0.14
CA LEU A 194 11.08 11.92 1.09
C LEU A 194 11.84 10.60 0.87
N LEU A 195 11.47 9.84 -0.14
CA LEU A 195 12.11 8.55 -0.43
C LEU A 195 13.58 8.72 -0.88
N ALA A 196 13.90 9.78 -1.63
CA ALA A 196 15.29 10.13 -1.93
C ALA A 196 16.09 10.45 -0.65
N GLY A 197 15.46 11.07 0.34
CA GLY A 197 16.03 11.27 1.67
C GLY A 197 16.27 9.94 2.39
N VAL A 198 15.30 9.03 2.43
CA VAL A 198 15.46 7.69 3.04
C VAL A 198 16.63 6.94 2.43
N VAL A 199 16.72 6.91 1.10
CA VAL A 199 17.85 6.30 0.35
C VAL A 199 19.19 6.90 0.79
N ALA A 200 19.28 8.23 0.85
CA ALA A 200 20.47 8.93 1.30
C ALA A 200 20.82 8.63 2.76
N GLY A 201 19.83 8.63 3.66
CA GLY A 201 20.00 8.33 5.08
C GLY A 201 20.51 6.90 5.34
N LEU A 202 20.07 5.95 4.52
CA LEU A 202 20.57 4.56 4.52
C LEU A 202 21.98 4.43 3.89
N GLY A 203 22.50 5.46 3.23
CA GLY A 203 23.77 5.41 2.54
C GLY A 203 23.75 4.53 1.29
N LEU A 204 22.62 4.49 0.56
CA LEU A 204 22.47 3.72 -0.67
C LEU A 204 22.86 4.59 -1.88
N THR A 205 24.10 4.49 -2.33
CA THR A 205 24.64 5.30 -3.43
C THR A 205 24.17 4.87 -4.82
N ARG A 206 23.81 3.57 -4.96
CA ARG A 206 23.34 2.99 -6.23
C ARG A 206 21.81 2.84 -6.29
N CYS A 207 21.08 3.71 -5.62
CA CYS A 207 19.62 3.68 -5.59
C CYS A 207 19.08 5.10 -5.71
N ALA A 208 18.12 5.31 -6.57
CA ALA A 208 17.48 6.61 -6.79
C ALA A 208 15.95 6.49 -6.71
N ALA A 209 15.31 7.41 -5.99
CA ALA A 209 13.86 7.58 -6.00
C ALA A 209 13.45 8.42 -7.22
N VAL A 210 12.64 7.86 -8.09
CA VAL A 210 12.20 8.49 -9.34
C VAL A 210 10.68 8.53 -9.42
N LEU A 211 10.14 9.51 -10.13
CA LEU A 211 8.72 9.50 -10.52
C LEU A 211 8.58 8.57 -11.73
N ASP A 212 7.84 7.49 -11.54
CA ASP A 212 7.55 6.48 -12.56
C ASP A 212 6.13 5.93 -12.37
N PRO A 213 5.11 6.77 -12.69
CA PRO A 213 3.72 6.44 -12.43
C PRO A 213 3.27 5.23 -13.26
N GLN A 214 2.69 4.25 -12.59
CA GLN A 214 2.08 3.06 -13.19
C GLN A 214 0.65 2.90 -12.68
N PRO A 215 -0.28 2.36 -13.49
CA PRO A 215 -1.64 2.10 -13.05
C PRO A 215 -1.68 1.20 -11.81
N GLY A 216 -2.39 1.64 -10.77
CA GLY A 216 -2.58 0.87 -9.53
C GLY A 216 -1.38 0.85 -8.57
N LEU A 217 -0.29 1.55 -8.89
CA LEU A 217 0.92 1.65 -8.06
C LEU A 217 1.18 3.09 -7.61
N CYS A 218 2.03 3.23 -6.59
CA CYS A 218 2.57 4.53 -6.21
C CYS A 218 3.33 5.17 -7.38
N CYS A 219 3.24 6.51 -7.49
CA CYS A 219 3.96 7.27 -8.53
C CYS A 219 5.49 7.24 -8.36
N VAL A 220 6.00 6.83 -7.20
CA VAL A 220 7.45 6.79 -6.93
C VAL A 220 7.93 5.34 -6.97
N ALA A 221 9.03 5.13 -7.67
CA ALA A 221 9.76 3.87 -7.70
C ALA A 221 11.23 4.10 -7.30
N LEU A 222 11.89 3.04 -6.85
CA LEU A 222 13.32 3.06 -6.55
C LEU A 222 14.05 2.25 -7.62
N LYS A 223 14.93 2.92 -8.37
CA LYS A 223 15.72 2.32 -9.46
C LYS A 223 17.19 2.32 -9.10
N GLN A 224 17.95 1.40 -9.70
CA GLN A 224 19.41 1.49 -9.63
C GLN A 224 19.85 2.77 -10.32
N ALA A 225 20.65 3.58 -9.63
CA ALA A 225 21.35 4.71 -10.23
C ALA A 225 22.47 4.16 -11.15
N ARG A 226 22.52 4.68 -12.37
CA ARG A 226 23.62 4.40 -13.30
C ARG A 226 24.89 5.02 -12.80
#